data_15287ae09824a52688b5ac2276a270cd
#
_entry.id   15287ae09824a52688b5ac2276a270cd
#
_cell.length_a   1.000
_cell.length_b   1.000
_cell.length_c   1.000
_cell.angle_alpha   90.00
_cell.angle_beta   90.00
_cell.angle_gamma   90.00
#
_symmetry.space_group_name_H-M   'P 1'
#
loop_
_entity.id
_entity.type
_entity.pdbx_description
1 polymer ?
#
loop_
_entity_poly.entity_id
_entity_poly.type
_entity_poly.pdbx_seq_one_letter_code
_entity_poly.pdbx_strand_id
1 'polypeptide(L)'
;LGISVVPVQVGTALAWAELNHVLWLPALAALIAAMLIQIGTNLYNDAADFERGADTPDRLGPERATAQGWFSAAQIKRAALISFSGAFLIGIYLAWVGGWPIILIGLLSLLAGYAYTGGPKPIAYSASGEIFVFVFFGLLAVCGSFYLQTNSLTAEALICAGAIGLLAAAVLLVNNYRDLETDEQAAKLTLTHYLGRERARQLYILLILLPFALPVAFNHRYDGSWLVVLCLPFALWLLHRFSTEPLGRGFNDILANTAKLQLAYGTLLSLGLIL
;
A
#
# COMPACT_ATOMS: atom_id res chain seq x y z
N LEU A 1 7.53 -2.65 3.52
CA LEU A 1 7.60 -3.39 2.23
C LEU A 1 6.47 -4.40 2.08
N GLY A 2 5.88 -4.96 3.16
CA GLY A 2 4.76 -5.91 3.06
C GLY A 2 3.59 -5.41 2.21
N ILE A 3 3.30 -4.11 2.28
CA ILE A 3 2.18 -3.49 1.55
C ILE A 3 2.33 -3.62 0.02
N SER A 4 3.56 -3.64 -0.53
CA SER A 4 3.80 -3.83 -1.97
C SER A 4 3.92 -5.30 -2.39
N VAL A 5 4.26 -6.21 -1.46
CA VAL A 5 4.37 -7.64 -1.71
C VAL A 5 3.00 -8.28 -1.89
N VAL A 6 2.08 -8.00 -0.99
CA VAL A 6 0.74 -8.59 -0.93
C VAL A 6 -0.06 -8.44 -2.23
N PRO A 7 -0.14 -7.26 -2.87
CA PRO A 7 -0.87 -7.12 -4.12
C PRO A 7 -0.37 -8.04 -5.24
N VAL A 8 0.96 -8.15 -5.39
CA VAL A 8 1.57 -9.01 -6.42
C VAL A 8 1.31 -10.48 -6.12
N GLN A 9 1.42 -10.87 -4.85
CA GLN A 9 1.11 -12.22 -4.39
C GLN A 9 -0.34 -12.61 -4.70
N VAL A 10 -1.30 -11.75 -4.34
CA VAL A 10 -2.74 -12.02 -4.55
C VAL A 10 -3.09 -12.06 -6.04
N GLY A 11 -2.59 -11.09 -6.84
CA GLY A 11 -2.82 -11.09 -8.29
C GLY A 11 -2.24 -12.34 -8.98
N THR A 12 -1.05 -12.79 -8.55
CA THR A 12 -0.42 -14.01 -9.06
C THR A 12 -1.17 -15.28 -8.61
N ALA A 13 -1.63 -15.34 -7.35
CA ALA A 13 -2.41 -16.47 -6.84
C ALA A 13 -3.76 -16.62 -7.56
N LEU A 14 -4.44 -15.50 -7.81
CA LEU A 14 -5.68 -15.51 -8.58
C LEU A 14 -5.44 -15.99 -10.02
N ALA A 15 -4.34 -15.57 -10.64
CA ALA A 15 -3.97 -16.05 -11.97
C ALA A 15 -3.68 -17.56 -11.98
N TRP A 16 -3.03 -18.09 -10.94
CA TRP A 16 -2.87 -19.53 -10.77
C TRP A 16 -4.23 -20.25 -10.71
N ALA A 17 -5.17 -19.71 -9.92
CA ALA A 17 -6.52 -20.29 -9.79
C ALA A 17 -7.28 -20.35 -11.14
N GLU A 18 -7.02 -19.40 -12.05
CA GLU A 18 -7.66 -19.34 -13.37
C GLU A 18 -6.95 -20.24 -14.41
N LEU A 19 -5.62 -20.30 -14.39
CA LEU A 19 -4.80 -20.88 -15.47
C LEU A 19 -4.13 -22.20 -15.09
N ASN A 20 -4.05 -22.56 -13.80
CA ASN A 20 -3.25 -23.67 -13.26
C ASN A 20 -1.77 -23.61 -13.60
N HIS A 21 -1.26 -22.42 -13.92
CA HIS A 21 0.18 -22.16 -14.10
C HIS A 21 0.54 -20.71 -13.78
N VAL A 22 1.82 -20.44 -13.54
CA VAL A 22 2.36 -19.09 -13.29
C VAL A 22 3.58 -18.85 -14.17
N LEU A 23 3.64 -17.69 -14.75
CA LEU A 23 4.84 -17.13 -15.38
C LEU A 23 5.72 -16.54 -14.26
N TRP A 24 6.61 -17.35 -13.70
CA TRP A 24 7.39 -16.98 -12.50
C TRP A 24 8.30 -15.77 -12.71
N LEU A 25 8.93 -15.65 -13.90
CA LEU A 25 9.82 -14.53 -14.16
C LEU A 25 9.08 -13.19 -14.19
N PRO A 26 7.93 -13.01 -14.89
CA PRO A 26 7.10 -11.82 -14.77
C PRO A 26 6.61 -11.55 -13.35
N ALA A 27 6.21 -12.59 -12.59
CA ALA A 27 5.76 -12.43 -11.20
C ALA A 27 6.88 -11.87 -10.29
N LEU A 28 8.08 -12.46 -10.36
CA LEU A 28 9.24 -12.00 -9.61
C LEU A 28 9.70 -10.60 -10.03
N ALA A 29 9.69 -10.31 -11.32
CA ALA A 29 10.01 -8.99 -11.84
C ALA A 29 9.01 -7.93 -11.34
N ALA A 30 7.72 -8.22 -11.38
CA ALA A 30 6.67 -7.34 -10.84
C ALA A 30 6.85 -7.10 -9.33
N LEU A 31 7.18 -8.16 -8.57
CA LEU A 31 7.44 -8.07 -7.14
C LEU A 31 8.64 -7.15 -6.85
N ILE A 32 9.75 -7.36 -7.53
CA ILE A 32 10.96 -6.55 -7.34
C ILE A 32 10.71 -5.10 -7.75
N ALA A 33 10.03 -4.86 -8.88
CA ALA A 33 9.68 -3.52 -9.33
C ALA A 33 8.78 -2.79 -8.31
N ALA A 34 7.75 -3.44 -7.79
CA ALA A 34 6.87 -2.88 -6.77
C ALA A 34 7.62 -2.54 -5.47
N MET A 35 8.53 -3.43 -5.03
CA MET A 35 9.39 -3.16 -3.87
C MET A 35 10.33 -1.97 -4.10
N LEU A 36 10.96 -1.88 -5.27
CA LEU A 36 11.86 -0.79 -5.63
C LEU A 36 11.12 0.55 -5.71
N ILE A 37 9.89 0.59 -6.28
CA ILE A 37 9.06 1.79 -6.27
C ILE A 37 8.75 2.21 -4.83
N GLN A 38 8.35 1.29 -3.96
CA GLN A 38 8.05 1.60 -2.56
C GLN A 38 9.30 2.09 -1.80
N ILE A 39 10.46 1.45 -2.00
CA ILE A 39 11.73 1.89 -1.41
C ILE A 39 12.06 3.30 -1.89
N GLY A 40 12.02 3.55 -3.20
CA GLY A 40 12.27 4.85 -3.79
C GLY A 40 11.35 5.93 -3.25
N THR A 41 10.03 5.63 -3.15
CA THR A 41 9.03 6.54 -2.58
C THR A 41 9.31 6.87 -1.12
N ASN A 42 9.63 5.86 -0.28
CA ASN A 42 9.93 6.08 1.14
C ASN A 42 11.22 6.87 1.35
N LEU A 43 12.26 6.59 0.58
CA LEU A 43 13.52 7.35 0.62
C LEU A 43 13.29 8.80 0.16
N TYR A 44 12.57 9.00 -0.94
CA TYR A 44 12.28 10.33 -1.43
C TYR A 44 11.42 11.12 -0.42
N ASN A 45 10.45 10.45 0.22
CA ASN A 45 9.64 11.03 1.31
C ASN A 45 10.52 11.49 2.48
N ASP A 46 11.46 10.66 2.95
CA ASP A 46 12.39 11.01 4.04
C ASP A 46 13.13 12.34 3.73
N ALA A 47 13.74 12.44 2.55
CA ALA A 47 14.48 13.64 2.15
C ALA A 47 13.57 14.86 1.92
N ALA A 48 12.40 14.67 1.32
CA ALA A 48 11.49 15.76 0.97
C ALA A 48 10.79 16.36 2.20
N ASP A 49 10.37 15.52 3.15
CA ASP A 49 9.74 15.96 4.39
C ASP A 49 10.77 16.71 5.28
N PHE A 50 12.02 16.25 5.33
CA PHE A 50 13.11 16.96 6.00
C PHE A 50 13.35 18.36 5.41
N GLU A 51 13.47 18.48 4.08
CA GLU A 51 13.69 19.76 3.41
C GLU A 51 12.52 20.75 3.59
N ARG A 52 11.30 20.23 3.81
CA ARG A 52 10.10 21.05 4.09
C ARG A 52 9.93 21.37 5.58
N GLY A 53 10.80 20.83 6.45
CA GLY A 53 10.68 21.01 7.91
C GLY A 53 9.51 20.26 8.53
N ALA A 54 8.95 19.24 7.85
CA ALA A 54 7.86 18.42 8.37
C ALA A 54 8.34 17.39 9.41
N ASP A 55 9.63 17.05 9.41
CA ASP A 55 10.25 16.13 10.38
C ASP A 55 10.78 16.91 11.59
N THR A 56 9.89 17.27 12.50
CA THR A 56 10.21 17.98 13.75
C THR A 56 10.67 17.02 14.86
N PRO A 57 11.33 17.51 15.94
CA PRO A 57 11.66 16.69 17.10
C PRO A 57 10.45 16.05 17.79
N ASP A 58 9.25 16.64 17.64
CA ASP A 58 7.98 16.16 18.23
C ASP A 58 7.34 15.03 17.43
N ARG A 59 7.99 14.58 16.35
CA ARG A 59 7.50 13.49 15.51
C ARG A 59 7.24 12.22 16.33
N LEU A 60 6.03 11.66 16.20
CA LEU A 60 5.60 10.42 16.87
C LEU A 60 6.03 9.15 16.11
N GLY A 61 6.22 9.26 14.80
CA GLY A 61 6.62 8.16 13.93
C GLY A 61 8.07 7.72 14.12
N PRO A 62 8.51 6.64 13.43
CA PRO A 62 9.88 6.17 13.46
C PRO A 62 10.89 7.26 13.04
N GLU A 63 12.10 7.15 13.56
CA GLU A 63 13.20 8.06 13.21
C GLU A 63 13.45 8.07 11.70
N ARG A 64 13.77 9.24 11.17
CA ARG A 64 14.12 9.47 9.77
C ARG A 64 15.61 9.63 9.62
N ALA A 65 16.19 8.96 8.62
CA ALA A 65 17.63 8.96 8.39
C ALA A 65 18.18 10.36 8.13
N THR A 66 17.42 11.19 7.39
CA THR A 66 17.83 12.57 7.11
C THR A 66 17.72 13.46 8.35
N ALA A 67 16.63 13.36 9.12
CA ALA A 67 16.42 14.15 10.33
C ALA A 67 17.43 13.81 11.44
N GLN A 68 17.87 12.55 11.52
CA GLN A 68 18.92 12.10 12.46
C GLN A 68 20.34 12.44 11.97
N GLY A 69 20.49 12.99 10.76
CA GLY A 69 21.81 13.32 10.21
C GLY A 69 22.65 12.10 9.80
N TRP A 70 22.06 10.89 9.72
CA TRP A 70 22.78 9.68 9.26
C TRP A 70 23.21 9.81 7.81
N PHE A 71 22.37 10.44 6.98
CA PHE A 71 22.64 10.73 5.58
C PHE A 71 22.10 12.12 5.20
N SER A 72 22.76 12.78 4.26
CA SER A 72 22.25 14.04 3.71
C SER A 72 21.01 13.79 2.80
N ALA A 73 20.13 14.79 2.69
CA ALA A 73 18.97 14.73 1.79
C ALA A 73 19.37 14.39 0.34
N ALA A 74 20.52 14.90 -0.11
CA ALA A 74 21.07 14.61 -1.44
C ALA A 74 21.46 13.12 -1.60
N GLN A 75 22.04 12.50 -0.57
CA GLN A 75 22.37 11.06 -0.61
C GLN A 75 21.11 10.20 -0.65
N ILE A 76 20.11 10.53 0.18
CA ILE A 76 18.83 9.83 0.23
C ILE A 76 18.08 9.98 -1.09
N LYS A 77 18.04 11.18 -1.70
CA LYS A 77 17.44 11.38 -3.04
C LYS A 77 18.15 10.59 -4.13
N ARG A 78 19.49 10.46 -4.07
CA ARG A 78 20.24 9.62 -5.02
C ARG A 78 19.87 8.14 -4.87
N ALA A 79 19.73 7.64 -3.63
CA ALA A 79 19.28 6.27 -3.37
C ALA A 79 17.85 6.03 -3.87
N ALA A 80 16.96 7.01 -3.70
CA ALA A 80 15.61 6.97 -4.26
C ALA A 80 15.64 6.90 -5.80
N LEU A 81 16.47 7.72 -6.45
CA LEU A 81 16.64 7.71 -7.91
C LEU A 81 17.16 6.37 -8.41
N ILE A 82 18.14 5.76 -7.72
CA ILE A 82 18.64 4.43 -8.07
C ILE A 82 17.53 3.39 -7.98
N SER A 83 16.70 3.43 -6.93
CA SER A 83 15.56 2.54 -6.76
C SER A 83 14.52 2.71 -7.88
N PHE A 84 14.14 3.95 -8.21
CA PHE A 84 13.23 4.22 -9.33
C PHE A 84 13.81 3.82 -10.69
N SER A 85 15.11 4.03 -10.90
CA SER A 85 15.80 3.60 -12.12
C SER A 85 15.81 2.07 -12.24
N GLY A 86 16.06 1.35 -11.16
CA GLY A 86 15.97 -0.11 -11.12
C GLY A 86 14.56 -0.60 -11.46
N ALA A 87 13.53 0.01 -10.86
CA ALA A 87 12.14 -0.30 -11.17
C ALA A 87 11.80 -0.02 -12.65
N PHE A 88 12.28 1.10 -13.20
CA PHE A 88 12.08 1.45 -14.60
C PHE A 88 12.71 0.43 -15.54
N LEU A 89 13.95 -0.01 -15.30
CA LEU A 89 14.63 -1.02 -16.12
C LEU A 89 13.88 -2.37 -16.08
N ILE A 90 13.42 -2.81 -14.91
CA ILE A 90 12.58 -4.01 -14.81
C ILE A 90 11.23 -3.77 -15.51
N GLY A 91 10.68 -2.56 -15.41
CA GLY A 91 9.45 -2.14 -16.07
C GLY A 91 9.51 -2.27 -17.60
N ILE A 92 10.69 -2.09 -18.23
CA ILE A 92 10.89 -2.33 -19.68
C ILE A 92 10.61 -3.80 -20.02
N TYR A 93 11.15 -4.73 -19.23
CA TYR A 93 10.86 -6.16 -19.40
C TYR A 93 9.38 -6.47 -19.20
N LEU A 94 8.76 -5.94 -18.15
CA LEU A 94 7.34 -6.15 -17.87
C LEU A 94 6.45 -5.56 -18.97
N ALA A 95 6.83 -4.42 -19.54
CA ALA A 95 6.17 -3.79 -20.67
C ALA A 95 6.25 -4.66 -21.95
N TRP A 96 7.40 -5.31 -22.16
CA TRP A 96 7.56 -6.26 -23.27
C TRP A 96 6.65 -7.49 -23.12
N VAL A 97 6.44 -7.98 -21.88
CA VAL A 97 5.55 -9.12 -21.58
C VAL A 97 4.07 -8.73 -21.66
N GLY A 98 3.67 -7.63 -21.00
CA GLY A 98 2.26 -7.27 -20.80
C GLY A 98 1.75 -6.14 -21.72
N GLY A 99 2.61 -5.59 -22.60
CA GLY A 99 2.22 -4.57 -23.56
C GLY A 99 1.83 -3.22 -22.94
N TRP A 100 1.02 -2.44 -23.69
CA TRP A 100 0.70 -1.06 -23.34
C TRP A 100 0.00 -0.86 -21.99
N PRO A 101 -0.86 -1.77 -21.46
CA PRO A 101 -1.45 -1.57 -20.14
C PRO A 101 -0.40 -1.54 -19.04
N ILE A 102 0.63 -2.41 -19.15
CA ILE A 102 1.73 -2.47 -18.18
C ILE A 102 2.66 -1.26 -18.31
N ILE A 103 2.86 -0.72 -19.51
CA ILE A 103 3.56 0.56 -19.70
C ILE A 103 2.84 1.67 -18.93
N LEU A 104 1.53 1.78 -19.08
CA LEU A 104 0.73 2.79 -18.41
C LEU A 104 0.80 2.65 -16.88
N ILE A 105 0.58 1.43 -16.36
CA ILE A 105 0.67 1.14 -14.91
C ILE A 105 2.06 1.50 -14.38
N GLY A 106 3.14 1.10 -15.06
CA GLY A 106 4.51 1.35 -14.65
C GLY A 106 4.85 2.83 -14.60
N LEU A 107 4.50 3.59 -15.67
CA LEU A 107 4.74 5.03 -15.72
C LEU A 107 3.93 5.79 -14.66
N LEU A 108 2.65 5.46 -14.51
CA LEU A 108 1.81 6.07 -13.47
C LEU A 108 2.34 5.77 -12.07
N SER A 109 2.83 4.55 -11.81
CA SER A 109 3.38 4.14 -10.50
C SER A 109 4.68 4.89 -10.18
N LEU A 110 5.57 5.07 -11.14
CA LEU A 110 6.81 5.85 -10.96
C LEU A 110 6.50 7.33 -10.73
N LEU A 111 5.59 7.90 -11.52
CA LEU A 111 5.14 9.29 -11.37
C LEU A 111 4.46 9.50 -10.00
N ALA A 112 3.58 8.60 -9.59
CA ALA A 112 2.91 8.66 -8.30
C ALA A 112 3.90 8.51 -7.14
N GLY A 113 4.88 7.61 -7.24
CA GLY A 113 5.93 7.46 -6.24
C GLY A 113 6.74 8.74 -6.02
N TYR A 114 7.07 9.45 -7.11
CA TYR A 114 7.71 10.76 -7.01
C TYR A 114 6.73 11.83 -6.48
N ALA A 115 5.54 11.95 -7.09
CA ALA A 115 4.56 12.98 -6.77
C ALA A 115 3.94 12.83 -5.38
N TYR A 116 4.13 11.67 -4.75
CA TYR A 116 3.61 11.43 -3.40
C TYR A 116 4.11 12.48 -2.41
N THR A 117 5.39 12.81 -2.44
CA THR A 117 5.98 13.89 -1.63
C THR A 117 6.76 14.91 -2.44
N GLY A 118 6.96 14.69 -3.74
CA GLY A 118 7.63 15.58 -4.67
C GLY A 118 6.71 16.63 -5.31
N GLY A 119 7.34 17.61 -5.97
CA GLY A 119 6.62 18.64 -6.70
C GLY A 119 5.98 19.73 -5.82
N PRO A 120 5.24 20.67 -6.44
CA PRO A 120 4.67 21.83 -5.74
C PRO A 120 3.42 21.51 -4.91
N LYS A 121 2.71 20.42 -5.23
CA LYS A 121 1.49 19.95 -4.54
C LYS A 121 1.59 18.45 -4.29
N PRO A 122 2.32 18.01 -3.25
CA PRO A 122 2.48 16.59 -2.97
C PRO A 122 1.16 15.93 -2.59
N ILE A 123 0.96 14.71 -3.05
CA ILE A 123 -0.25 13.92 -2.75
C ILE A 123 -0.38 13.67 -1.25
N ALA A 124 0.74 13.37 -0.57
CA ALA A 124 0.79 13.12 0.87
C ALA A 124 0.39 14.33 1.73
N TYR A 125 0.38 15.55 1.13
CA TYR A 125 -0.02 16.79 1.79
C TYR A 125 -1.49 17.16 1.49
N SER A 126 -2.27 16.23 0.98
CA SER A 126 -3.66 16.44 0.57
C SER A 126 -4.57 15.32 1.10
N ALA A 127 -5.89 15.53 1.00
CA ALA A 127 -6.89 14.52 1.38
C ALA A 127 -6.96 13.30 0.44
N SER A 128 -6.13 13.24 -0.59
CA SER A 128 -6.19 12.16 -1.60
C SER A 128 -5.23 11.00 -1.31
N GLY A 129 -4.42 11.06 -0.24
CA GLY A 129 -3.41 10.05 0.07
C GLY A 129 -3.95 8.63 0.14
N GLU A 130 -5.04 8.42 0.90
CA GLU A 130 -5.68 7.10 1.07
C GLU A 130 -6.26 6.58 -0.25
N ILE A 131 -6.82 7.46 -1.08
CA ILE A 131 -7.33 7.10 -2.41
C ILE A 131 -6.17 6.65 -3.30
N PHE A 132 -5.05 7.37 -3.28
CA PHE A 132 -3.84 6.99 -4.03
C PHE A 132 -3.32 5.62 -3.59
N VAL A 133 -3.23 5.38 -2.29
CA VAL A 133 -2.81 4.07 -1.77
C VAL A 133 -3.78 2.97 -2.20
N PHE A 134 -5.09 3.20 -2.10
CA PHE A 134 -6.11 2.26 -2.58
C PHE A 134 -5.92 1.94 -4.08
N VAL A 135 -5.73 2.96 -4.92
CA VAL A 135 -5.58 2.78 -6.37
C VAL A 135 -4.29 2.06 -6.70
N PHE A 136 -3.14 2.49 -6.16
CA PHE A 136 -1.83 1.98 -6.56
C PHE A 136 -1.50 0.63 -5.93
N PHE A 137 -1.81 0.41 -4.64
CA PHE A 137 -1.55 -0.87 -3.95
C PHE A 137 -2.73 -1.86 -4.03
N GLY A 138 -3.93 -1.38 -4.36
CA GLY A 138 -5.09 -2.23 -4.66
C GLY A 138 -5.21 -2.44 -6.16
N LEU A 139 -5.88 -1.49 -6.83
CA LEU A 139 -6.33 -1.68 -8.21
C LEU A 139 -5.18 -1.95 -9.18
N LEU A 140 -4.16 -1.08 -9.24
CA LEU A 140 -3.10 -1.20 -10.23
C LEU A 140 -2.15 -2.37 -9.93
N ALA A 141 -1.77 -2.59 -8.67
CA ALA A 141 -0.82 -3.63 -8.34
C ALA A 141 -1.43 -5.04 -8.41
N VAL A 142 -2.63 -5.26 -7.89
CA VAL A 142 -3.30 -6.57 -7.97
C VAL A 142 -3.71 -6.88 -9.40
N CYS A 143 -4.47 -5.96 -10.05
CA CYS A 143 -4.94 -6.18 -11.41
C CYS A 143 -3.78 -6.23 -12.43
N GLY A 144 -2.74 -5.42 -12.25
CA GLY A 144 -1.54 -5.45 -13.09
C GLY A 144 -0.79 -6.77 -12.97
N SER A 145 -0.64 -7.30 -11.76
CA SER A 145 -0.01 -8.60 -11.52
C SER A 145 -0.83 -9.76 -12.09
N PHE A 146 -2.15 -9.71 -11.93
CA PHE A 146 -3.06 -10.68 -12.57
C PHE A 146 -2.98 -10.59 -14.10
N TYR A 147 -3.04 -9.37 -14.65
CA TYR A 147 -2.97 -9.12 -16.08
C TYR A 147 -1.68 -9.61 -16.72
N LEU A 148 -0.53 -9.44 -16.04
CA LEU A 148 0.77 -9.97 -16.51
C LEU A 148 0.78 -11.49 -16.70
N GLN A 149 -0.07 -12.22 -15.99
CA GLN A 149 -0.19 -13.67 -16.06
C GLN A 149 -1.24 -14.13 -17.10
N THR A 150 -2.36 -13.39 -17.20
CA THR A 150 -3.58 -13.85 -17.89
C THR A 150 -3.86 -13.08 -19.17
N ASN A 151 -3.23 -11.93 -19.36
CA ASN A 151 -3.52 -10.94 -20.40
C ASN A 151 -5.01 -10.51 -20.46
N SER A 152 -5.70 -10.62 -19.34
CA SER A 152 -7.12 -10.29 -19.15
C SER A 152 -7.37 -9.58 -17.82
N LEU A 153 -8.58 -9.06 -17.66
CA LEU A 153 -9.04 -8.47 -16.40
C LEU A 153 -10.42 -9.04 -16.07
N THR A 154 -10.59 -9.55 -14.85
CA THR A 154 -11.85 -10.15 -14.38
C THR A 154 -12.45 -9.36 -13.23
N ALA A 155 -13.75 -9.59 -12.94
CA ALA A 155 -14.43 -9.01 -11.79
C ALA A 155 -13.77 -9.46 -10.47
N GLU A 156 -13.31 -10.70 -10.41
CA GLU A 156 -12.63 -11.28 -9.25
C GLU A 156 -11.30 -10.59 -8.96
N ALA A 157 -10.56 -10.21 -10.01
CA ALA A 157 -9.35 -9.41 -9.85
C ALA A 157 -9.65 -8.03 -9.26
N LEU A 158 -10.75 -7.39 -9.68
CA LEU A 158 -11.21 -6.12 -9.11
C LEU A 158 -11.68 -6.27 -7.65
N ILE A 159 -12.37 -7.37 -7.32
CA ILE A 159 -12.79 -7.66 -5.93
C ILE A 159 -11.57 -7.86 -5.03
N CYS A 160 -10.60 -8.67 -5.46
CA CYS A 160 -9.33 -8.84 -4.73
C CYS A 160 -8.59 -7.50 -4.57
N ALA A 161 -8.50 -6.73 -5.64
CA ALA A 161 -7.85 -5.42 -5.65
C ALA A 161 -8.52 -4.44 -4.69
N GLY A 162 -9.85 -4.44 -4.63
CA GLY A 162 -10.62 -3.66 -3.68
C GLY A 162 -10.29 -4.04 -2.23
N ALA A 163 -10.32 -5.32 -1.90
CA ALA A 163 -10.04 -5.81 -0.55
C ALA A 163 -8.60 -5.43 -0.09
N ILE A 164 -7.60 -5.70 -0.94
CA ILE A 164 -6.19 -5.40 -0.61
C ILE A 164 -5.95 -3.89 -0.55
N GLY A 165 -6.57 -3.11 -1.45
CA GLY A 165 -6.46 -1.65 -1.47
C GLY A 165 -7.05 -0.99 -0.23
N LEU A 166 -8.20 -1.48 0.27
CA LEU A 166 -8.82 -1.00 1.51
C LEU A 166 -7.89 -1.21 2.72
N LEU A 167 -7.30 -2.40 2.85
CA LEU A 167 -6.34 -2.69 3.93
C LEU A 167 -5.07 -1.83 3.81
N ALA A 168 -4.59 -1.57 2.59
CA ALA A 168 -3.46 -0.68 2.37
C ALA A 168 -3.78 0.78 2.75
N ALA A 169 -4.98 1.27 2.38
CA ALA A 169 -5.46 2.59 2.78
C ALA A 169 -5.62 2.71 4.30
N ALA A 170 -6.05 1.63 4.98
CA ALA A 170 -6.13 1.60 6.44
C ALA A 170 -4.76 1.83 7.11
N VAL A 171 -3.67 1.27 6.56
CA VAL A 171 -2.31 1.51 7.07
C VAL A 171 -1.93 2.99 6.99
N LEU A 172 -2.22 3.65 5.84
CA LEU A 172 -1.95 5.09 5.70
C LEU A 172 -2.84 5.92 6.63
N LEU A 173 -4.11 5.55 6.78
CA LEU A 173 -5.03 6.25 7.68
C LEU A 173 -4.54 6.23 9.13
N VAL A 174 -3.99 5.11 9.62
CA VAL A 174 -3.37 5.04 10.97
C VAL A 174 -2.21 6.01 11.10
N ASN A 175 -1.37 6.11 10.06
CA ASN A 175 -0.26 7.06 10.04
C ASN A 175 -0.75 8.51 10.16
N ASN A 176 -1.69 8.90 9.30
CA ASN A 176 -2.26 10.25 9.28
C ASN A 176 -3.08 10.56 10.54
N TYR A 177 -3.73 9.54 11.13
CA TYR A 177 -4.45 9.68 12.40
C TYR A 177 -3.50 9.94 13.58
N ARG A 178 -2.35 9.25 13.63
CA ARG A 178 -1.31 9.45 14.66
C ARG A 178 -0.71 10.85 14.58
N ASP A 179 -0.41 11.29 13.36
CA ASP A 179 0.40 12.47 13.10
C ASP A 179 -0.43 13.76 12.86
N LEU A 180 -1.76 13.73 13.10
CA LEU A 180 -2.68 14.82 12.74
C LEU A 180 -2.17 16.21 13.18
N GLU A 181 -1.76 16.38 14.44
CA GLU A 181 -1.33 17.67 14.97
C GLU A 181 0.00 18.15 14.38
N THR A 182 0.94 17.23 14.19
CA THR A 182 2.25 17.56 13.57
C THR A 182 2.12 17.80 12.08
N ASP A 183 1.22 17.08 11.40
CA ASP A 183 0.91 17.27 9.99
C ASP A 183 0.26 18.65 9.74
N GLU A 184 -0.67 19.09 10.59
CA GLU A 184 -1.28 20.42 10.52
C GLU A 184 -0.24 21.53 10.68
N GLN A 185 0.69 21.39 11.63
CA GLN A 185 1.79 22.36 11.83
C GLN A 185 2.70 22.46 10.59
N ALA A 186 2.87 21.37 9.85
CA ALA A 186 3.63 21.31 8.61
C ALA A 186 2.80 21.68 7.37
N ALA A 187 1.57 22.21 7.53
CA ALA A 187 0.61 22.48 6.45
C ALA A 187 0.29 21.24 5.58
N LYS A 188 0.41 20.04 6.16
CA LYS A 188 0.08 18.76 5.53
C LYS A 188 -1.36 18.40 5.88
N LEU A 189 -2.31 18.83 5.05
CA LEU A 189 -3.75 18.70 5.27
C LEU A 189 -4.25 17.37 4.69
N THR A 190 -4.04 16.30 5.44
CA THR A 190 -4.43 14.92 5.07
C THR A 190 -5.93 14.71 5.18
N LEU A 191 -6.44 13.55 4.71
CA LEU A 191 -7.86 13.20 4.85
C LEU A 191 -8.33 13.26 6.31
N THR A 192 -7.47 12.88 7.25
CA THR A 192 -7.78 12.91 8.69
C THR A 192 -8.03 14.33 9.21
N HIS A 193 -7.33 15.33 8.65
CA HIS A 193 -7.60 16.74 8.96
C HIS A 193 -9.04 17.14 8.62
N TYR A 194 -9.52 16.79 7.43
CA TYR A 194 -10.87 17.16 6.97
C TYR A 194 -11.98 16.34 7.64
N LEU A 195 -11.72 15.07 7.94
CA LEU A 195 -12.71 14.20 8.61
C LEU A 195 -12.80 14.46 10.10
N GLY A 196 -11.71 14.88 10.73
CA GLY A 196 -11.55 14.85 12.18
C GLY A 196 -11.42 13.41 12.71
N ARG A 197 -11.02 13.28 13.97
CA ARG A 197 -10.67 11.98 14.58
C ARG A 197 -11.83 11.00 14.61
N GLU A 198 -13.05 11.46 14.88
CA GLU A 198 -14.21 10.58 15.01
C GLU A 198 -14.59 9.91 13.67
N ARG A 199 -14.68 10.69 12.59
CA ARG A 199 -14.98 10.14 11.25
C ARG A 199 -13.82 9.33 10.70
N ALA A 200 -12.58 9.70 11.00
CA ALA A 200 -11.41 8.91 10.64
C ALA A 200 -11.43 7.53 11.33
N ARG A 201 -11.89 7.44 12.59
CA ARG A 201 -12.10 6.17 13.28
C ARG A 201 -13.18 5.32 12.61
N GLN A 202 -14.30 5.93 12.22
CA GLN A 202 -15.36 5.23 11.49
C GLN A 202 -14.87 4.72 10.14
N LEU A 203 -14.07 5.54 9.42
CA LEU A 203 -13.44 5.12 8.17
C LEU A 203 -12.47 3.95 8.39
N TYR A 204 -11.65 3.97 9.45
CA TYR A 204 -10.77 2.85 9.77
C TYR A 204 -11.53 1.55 9.98
N ILE A 205 -12.65 1.59 10.70
CA ILE A 205 -13.54 0.43 10.91
C ILE A 205 -14.01 -0.11 9.55
N LEU A 206 -14.48 0.76 8.66
CA LEU A 206 -14.93 0.39 7.33
C LEU A 206 -13.82 -0.25 6.50
N LEU A 207 -12.62 0.38 6.46
CA LEU A 207 -11.47 -0.09 5.70
C LEU A 207 -10.97 -1.47 6.18
N ILE A 208 -11.09 -1.77 7.47
CA ILE A 208 -10.70 -3.05 8.06
C ILE A 208 -11.75 -4.14 7.85
N LEU A 209 -13.04 -3.83 7.98
CA LEU A 209 -14.09 -4.86 7.96
C LEU A 209 -14.61 -5.19 6.56
N LEU A 210 -14.70 -4.20 5.65
CA LEU A 210 -15.25 -4.41 4.32
C LEU A 210 -14.53 -5.50 3.51
N PRO A 211 -13.18 -5.68 3.60
CA PRO A 211 -12.49 -6.78 2.94
C PRO A 211 -13.01 -8.17 3.28
N PHE A 212 -13.58 -8.37 4.47
CA PHE A 212 -14.15 -9.66 4.88
C PHE A 212 -15.47 -10.03 4.17
N ALA A 213 -16.04 -9.11 3.39
CA ALA A 213 -17.17 -9.40 2.50
C ALA A 213 -16.73 -10.08 1.18
N LEU A 214 -15.41 -10.12 0.89
CA LEU A 214 -14.87 -10.69 -0.35
C LEU A 214 -15.33 -12.14 -0.62
N PRO A 215 -15.33 -13.09 0.33
CA PRO A 215 -15.77 -14.47 0.07
C PRO A 215 -17.23 -14.53 -0.39
N VAL A 216 -18.09 -13.67 0.16
CA VAL A 216 -19.50 -13.56 -0.26
C VAL A 216 -19.61 -13.05 -1.71
N ALA A 217 -18.76 -12.08 -2.07
CA ALA A 217 -18.73 -11.51 -3.42
C ALA A 217 -18.30 -12.52 -4.50
N PHE A 218 -17.53 -13.55 -4.12
CA PHE A 218 -17.12 -14.63 -5.03
C PHE A 218 -18.23 -15.66 -5.31
N ASN A 219 -19.31 -15.65 -4.57
CA ASN A 219 -20.47 -16.51 -4.78
C ASN A 219 -20.09 -18.00 -5.01
N HIS A 220 -19.32 -18.57 -4.09
CA HIS A 220 -18.82 -19.95 -4.10
C HIS A 220 -17.84 -20.32 -5.24
N ARG A 221 -17.38 -19.36 -6.03
CA ARG A 221 -16.38 -19.66 -7.08
C ARG A 221 -15.01 -20.06 -6.52
N TYR A 222 -14.66 -19.53 -5.33
CA TYR A 222 -13.40 -19.82 -4.61
C TYR A 222 -13.74 -20.06 -3.15
N ASP A 223 -14.18 -21.28 -2.80
CA ASP A 223 -14.59 -21.60 -1.42
C ASP A 223 -13.44 -21.47 -0.42
N GLY A 224 -12.20 -21.72 -0.83
CA GLY A 224 -11.02 -21.49 0.01
C GLY A 224 -10.82 -20.02 0.40
N SER A 225 -11.45 -19.06 -0.29
CA SER A 225 -11.39 -17.63 0.07
C SER A 225 -11.88 -17.34 1.49
N TRP A 226 -12.72 -18.23 2.08
CA TRP A 226 -13.17 -18.13 3.47
C TRP A 226 -12.03 -18.21 4.49
N LEU A 227 -10.83 -18.67 4.10
CA LEU A 227 -9.66 -18.66 4.99
C LEU A 227 -9.34 -17.27 5.54
N VAL A 228 -9.70 -16.19 4.83
CA VAL A 228 -9.48 -14.81 5.31
C VAL A 228 -10.20 -14.53 6.64
N VAL A 229 -11.29 -15.25 6.93
CA VAL A 229 -12.06 -15.11 8.18
C VAL A 229 -11.21 -15.46 9.42
N LEU A 230 -10.17 -16.26 9.26
CA LEU A 230 -9.21 -16.56 10.32
C LEU A 230 -8.47 -15.28 10.81
N CYS A 231 -8.40 -14.22 9.98
CA CYS A 231 -7.87 -12.93 10.39
C CYS A 231 -8.88 -12.07 11.18
N LEU A 232 -10.17 -12.43 11.23
CA LEU A 232 -11.21 -11.60 11.85
C LEU A 232 -10.95 -11.31 13.35
N PRO A 233 -10.53 -12.28 14.19
CA PRO A 233 -10.19 -11.97 15.58
C PRO A 233 -9.07 -10.94 15.70
N PHE A 234 -8.06 -10.99 14.83
CA PHE A 234 -6.98 -10.02 14.80
C PHE A 234 -7.46 -8.64 14.33
N ALA A 235 -8.34 -8.59 13.34
CA ALA A 235 -8.97 -7.36 12.88
C ALA A 235 -9.80 -6.70 14.00
N LEU A 236 -10.63 -7.47 14.71
CA LEU A 236 -11.44 -6.98 15.83
C LEU A 236 -10.57 -6.47 17.00
N TRP A 237 -9.48 -7.17 17.31
CA TRP A 237 -8.51 -6.72 18.29
C TRP A 237 -7.87 -5.37 17.88
N LEU A 238 -7.51 -5.21 16.61
CA LEU A 238 -6.97 -3.94 16.09
C LEU A 238 -7.98 -2.80 16.20
N LEU A 239 -9.26 -3.04 15.88
CA LEU A 239 -10.33 -2.04 16.03
C LEU A 239 -10.49 -1.61 17.47
N HIS A 240 -10.45 -2.56 18.42
CA HIS A 240 -10.49 -2.26 19.84
C HIS A 240 -9.28 -1.41 20.25
N ARG A 241 -8.04 -1.84 19.88
CA ARG A 241 -6.81 -1.09 20.16
C ARG A 241 -6.85 0.32 19.57
N PHE A 242 -7.27 0.50 18.32
CA PHE A 242 -7.37 1.80 17.67
C PHE A 242 -8.33 2.74 18.42
N SER A 243 -9.41 2.18 19.00
CA SER A 243 -10.42 2.96 19.71
C SER A 243 -10.01 3.34 21.14
N THR A 244 -9.16 2.54 21.79
CA THR A 244 -8.81 2.69 23.21
C THR A 244 -7.39 3.21 23.44
N GLU A 245 -6.52 3.15 22.44
CA GLU A 245 -5.13 3.60 22.57
C GLU A 245 -5.07 5.12 22.76
N PRO A 246 -4.35 5.61 23.77
CA PRO A 246 -4.06 7.04 23.91
C PRO A 246 -3.25 7.54 22.71
N LEU A 247 -3.53 8.79 22.31
CA LEU A 247 -2.76 9.43 21.22
C LEU A 247 -1.27 9.49 21.57
N GLY A 248 -0.42 9.06 20.64
CA GLY A 248 1.00 9.03 20.86
C GLY A 248 1.71 7.87 20.15
N ARG A 249 2.90 7.52 20.65
CA ARG A 249 3.77 6.49 20.03
C ARG A 249 3.15 5.09 20.00
N GLY A 250 2.15 4.78 20.81
CA GLY A 250 1.42 3.50 20.76
C GLY A 250 0.76 3.22 19.41
N PHE A 251 0.43 4.28 18.65
CA PHE A 251 -0.07 4.14 17.28
C PHE A 251 0.96 3.56 16.28
N ASN A 252 2.26 3.54 16.61
CA ASN A 252 3.26 2.83 15.79
C ASN A 252 3.01 1.32 15.77
N ASP A 253 2.60 0.76 16.93
CA ASP A 253 2.25 -0.65 17.02
C ASP A 253 0.96 -0.96 16.26
N ILE A 254 -0.04 -0.08 16.31
CA ILE A 254 -1.28 -0.22 15.57
C ILE A 254 -0.99 -0.17 14.06
N LEU A 255 -0.16 0.77 13.60
CA LEU A 255 0.27 0.87 12.21
C LEU A 255 0.97 -0.41 11.75
N ALA A 256 1.96 -0.88 12.52
CA ALA A 256 2.69 -2.12 12.21
C ALA A 256 1.77 -3.34 12.17
N ASN A 257 0.83 -3.45 13.12
CA ASN A 257 -0.12 -4.56 13.18
C ASN A 257 -1.21 -4.46 12.10
N THR A 258 -1.62 -3.25 11.66
CA THR A 258 -2.49 -3.09 10.49
C THR A 258 -1.80 -3.60 9.20
N ALA A 259 -0.51 -3.30 9.03
CA ALA A 259 0.26 -3.85 7.92
C ALA A 259 0.45 -5.38 8.01
N LYS A 260 0.61 -5.93 9.22
CA LYS A 260 0.63 -7.40 9.43
C LYS A 260 -0.73 -8.03 9.12
N LEU A 261 -1.84 -7.37 9.47
CA LEU A 261 -3.18 -7.84 9.10
C LEU A 261 -3.33 -7.92 7.59
N GLN A 262 -2.90 -6.89 6.83
CA GLN A 262 -2.92 -6.93 5.37
C GLN A 262 -2.08 -8.10 4.83
N LEU A 263 -0.89 -8.34 5.38
CA LEU A 263 -0.02 -9.46 4.99
C LEU A 263 -0.68 -10.81 5.27
N ALA A 264 -1.22 -11.00 6.47
CA ALA A 264 -1.90 -12.25 6.86
C ALA A 264 -3.15 -12.49 6.00
N TYR A 265 -3.98 -11.47 5.83
CA TYR A 265 -5.17 -11.52 4.99
C TYR A 265 -4.83 -11.90 3.54
N GLY A 266 -3.86 -11.19 2.93
CA GLY A 266 -3.46 -11.48 1.55
C GLY A 266 -2.82 -12.84 1.37
N THR A 267 -2.07 -13.34 2.37
CA THR A 267 -1.50 -14.69 2.35
C THR A 267 -2.60 -15.75 2.45
N LEU A 268 -3.54 -15.60 3.38
CA LEU A 268 -4.67 -16.53 3.51
C LEU A 268 -5.60 -16.49 2.29
N LEU A 269 -5.83 -15.29 1.72
CA LEU A 269 -6.56 -15.17 0.46
C LEU A 269 -5.84 -15.91 -0.66
N SER A 270 -4.52 -15.70 -0.82
CA SER A 270 -3.72 -16.39 -1.85
C SER A 270 -3.77 -17.90 -1.71
N LEU A 271 -3.64 -18.42 -0.48
CA LEU A 271 -3.77 -19.85 -0.20
C LEU A 271 -5.17 -20.36 -0.55
N GLY A 272 -6.20 -19.62 -0.15
CA GLY A 272 -7.59 -19.99 -0.42
C GLY A 272 -7.99 -19.92 -1.90
N LEU A 273 -7.32 -19.10 -2.69
CA LEU A 273 -7.52 -19.07 -4.16
C LEU A 273 -6.87 -20.27 -4.85
N ILE A 274 -5.79 -20.82 -4.28
CA ILE A 274 -5.03 -21.95 -4.85
C ILE A 274 -5.66 -23.30 -4.47
N LEU A 275 -6.33 -23.38 -3.32
CA LEU A 275 -7.00 -24.60 -2.81
C LEU A 275 -8.35 -24.84 -3.53
#